data_72cf183de8d2f428e486129f741dca20
#
_entry.id   72cf183de8d2f428e486129f741dca20
#
_cell.length_a   1.000
_cell.length_b   1.000
_cell.length_c   1.000
_cell.angle_alpha   90.00
_cell.angle_beta   90.00
_cell.angle_gamma   90.00
#
_symmetry.space_group_name_H-M   'P 1'
#
loop_
_entity.id
_entity.type
_entity.pdbx_description
1 polymer ?
#
loop_
_entity_poly.entity_id
_entity_poly.type
_entity_poly.pdbx_seq_one_letter_code
_entity_poly.pdbx_strand_id
1 'polypeptide(L)'
;MEDIRNILKEREKYLCELKSEKEKDLKTAPEGLLRVCNSRNRIQYYHRIDPKDFNGVYIKEKDIHLAQGLAQKDYDQRILRAIEKELECIRKYFTNYPERNVEQVLEGLHKERQRLIRPIRETDEQYIQNWRNVEYEGKGFAEDAPEFYTSRGERGRSKSEWIIAELLEKEGIPYRYEYPVYLRGFGKVYPDFTVLNVRTRRELYWEHMGMMDNPAYAEKAVSKIHTYEQNGIFQGEDLLITYETSKSPLNQKVIMRMLRRYLK
;
A
#
# COMPACT_ATOMS: atom_id res chain seq x y z
N MET A 1 -5.18 -8.77 -0.33
CA MET A 1 -4.32 -8.93 -1.53
C MET A 1 -4.54 -7.69 -2.37
N GLU A 2 -3.47 -6.97 -2.69
CA GLU A 2 -3.58 -5.77 -3.52
C GLU A 2 -4.21 -6.15 -4.86
N ASP A 3 -5.18 -5.35 -5.32
CA ASP A 3 -5.91 -5.69 -6.55
C ASP A 3 -4.94 -5.55 -7.75
N ILE A 4 -4.59 -6.66 -8.36
CA ILE A 4 -3.68 -6.72 -9.52
C ILE A 4 -4.11 -5.73 -10.63
N ARG A 5 -5.39 -5.41 -10.73
CA ARG A 5 -5.91 -4.41 -11.65
C ARG A 5 -5.38 -3.01 -11.35
N ASN A 6 -5.29 -2.64 -10.07
CA ASN A 6 -4.79 -1.33 -9.67
C ASN A 6 -3.29 -1.22 -9.98
N ILE A 7 -2.52 -2.27 -9.68
CA ILE A 7 -1.10 -2.34 -9.99
C ILE A 7 -0.88 -2.20 -11.51
N LEU A 8 -1.65 -2.94 -12.32
CA LEU A 8 -1.52 -2.88 -13.78
C LEU A 8 -1.97 -1.52 -14.35
N LYS A 9 -2.97 -0.85 -13.77
CA LYS A 9 -3.36 0.51 -14.18
C LYS A 9 -2.28 1.54 -13.89
N GLU A 10 -1.66 1.48 -12.73
CA GLU A 10 -0.55 2.35 -12.39
C GLU A 10 0.65 2.11 -13.30
N ARG A 11 0.95 0.84 -13.60
CA ARG A 11 1.99 0.47 -14.54
C ARG A 11 1.70 0.97 -15.96
N GLU A 12 0.47 0.83 -16.44
CA GLU A 12 0.04 1.35 -17.74
C GLU A 12 0.23 2.87 -17.83
N LYS A 13 -0.19 3.60 -16.80
CA LYS A 13 -0.02 5.06 -16.73
C LYS A 13 1.46 5.44 -16.84
N TYR A 14 2.32 4.82 -16.02
CA TYR A 14 3.77 5.06 -16.06
C TYR A 14 4.36 4.79 -17.45
N LEU A 15 4.00 3.67 -18.09
CA LEU A 15 4.49 3.31 -19.41
C LEU A 15 4.01 4.29 -20.50
N CYS A 16 2.79 4.80 -20.41
CA CYS A 16 2.28 5.82 -21.32
C CYS A 16 3.02 7.16 -21.19
N GLU A 17 3.34 7.58 -19.96
CA GLU A 17 4.13 8.79 -19.70
C GLU A 17 5.54 8.62 -20.26
N LEU A 18 6.21 7.50 -19.99
CA LEU A 18 7.55 7.20 -20.49
C LEU A 18 7.58 7.10 -22.03
N LYS A 19 6.55 6.50 -22.64
CA LYS A 19 6.41 6.45 -24.10
C LYS A 19 6.40 7.84 -24.69
N SER A 20 5.57 8.73 -24.15
CA SER A 20 5.45 10.11 -24.62
C SER A 20 6.77 10.88 -24.51
N GLU A 21 7.53 10.65 -23.44
CA GLU A 21 8.86 11.25 -23.26
C GLU A 21 9.83 10.77 -24.32
N LYS A 22 9.94 9.44 -24.51
CA LYS A 22 10.87 8.84 -25.48
C LYS A 22 10.52 9.17 -26.95
N GLU A 23 9.25 9.31 -27.27
CA GLU A 23 8.82 9.78 -28.58
C GLU A 23 9.25 11.24 -28.86
N LYS A 24 9.28 12.10 -27.83
CA LYS A 24 9.80 13.48 -27.93
C LYS A 24 11.31 13.48 -28.10
N ASP A 25 12.05 12.69 -27.31
CA ASP A 25 13.50 12.57 -27.40
C ASP A 25 13.94 12.14 -28.80
N LEU A 26 13.25 11.17 -29.40
CA LEU A 26 13.55 10.68 -30.74
C LEU A 26 13.34 11.72 -31.86
N LYS A 27 12.44 12.70 -31.66
CA LYS A 27 12.23 13.77 -32.64
C LYS A 27 13.45 14.69 -32.79
N THR A 28 14.24 14.80 -31.72
CA THR A 28 15.45 15.66 -31.69
C THR A 28 16.74 14.83 -31.80
N ALA A 29 16.63 13.52 -31.91
CA ALA A 29 17.78 12.63 -32.01
C ALA A 29 18.52 12.78 -33.35
N PRO A 30 19.84 12.61 -33.39
CA PRO A 30 20.62 12.75 -34.61
C PRO A 30 20.21 11.68 -35.65
N GLU A 31 20.26 12.07 -36.93
CA GLU A 31 20.00 11.14 -38.03
C GLU A 31 21.08 10.05 -38.15
N GLY A 32 20.71 8.90 -38.70
CA GLY A 32 21.65 7.80 -38.96
C GLY A 32 21.72 6.79 -37.81
N LEU A 33 22.75 5.97 -37.86
CA LEU A 33 23.00 4.85 -36.96
C LEU A 33 24.42 4.87 -36.43
N LEU A 34 24.61 4.40 -35.21
CA LEU A 34 25.95 4.19 -34.64
C LEU A 34 26.45 2.78 -34.98
N ARG A 35 27.66 2.72 -35.54
CA ARG A 35 28.43 1.47 -35.62
C ARG A 35 29.59 1.53 -34.67
N VAL A 36 29.71 0.51 -33.83
CA VAL A 36 30.82 0.35 -32.89
C VAL A 36 31.74 -0.75 -33.39
N CYS A 37 33.03 -0.43 -33.51
CA CYS A 37 34.07 -1.38 -33.90
C CYS A 37 35.14 -1.49 -32.82
N ASN A 38 35.67 -2.70 -32.62
CA ASN A 38 36.89 -2.90 -31.84
C ASN A 38 38.05 -3.17 -32.80
N SER A 39 39.01 -2.23 -32.87
CA SER A 39 40.19 -2.35 -33.72
C SER A 39 41.43 -2.17 -32.88
N ARG A 40 42.31 -3.20 -32.89
CA ARG A 40 43.59 -3.22 -32.14
C ARG A 40 43.44 -2.82 -30.66
N ASN A 41 42.48 -3.39 -29.95
CA ASN A 41 42.17 -3.08 -28.56
C ASN A 41 41.66 -1.63 -28.30
N ARG A 42 41.21 -0.92 -29.34
CA ARG A 42 40.58 0.41 -29.19
C ARG A 42 39.16 0.36 -29.76
N ILE A 43 38.25 0.94 -29.00
CA ILE A 43 36.87 1.10 -29.47
C ILE A 43 36.80 2.30 -30.37
N GLN A 44 36.21 2.13 -31.57
CA GLN A 44 36.01 3.16 -32.55
C GLN A 44 34.53 3.29 -32.89
N TYR A 45 34.08 4.50 -33.08
CA TYR A 45 32.70 4.84 -33.39
C TYR A 45 32.58 5.35 -34.82
N TYR A 46 31.58 4.91 -35.55
CA TYR A 46 31.32 5.31 -36.90
C TYR A 46 29.86 5.74 -37.07
N HIS A 47 29.62 6.84 -37.73
CA HIS A 47 28.30 7.35 -38.07
C HIS A 47 27.89 6.79 -39.46
N ARG A 48 26.77 6.12 -39.51
CA ARG A 48 26.17 5.58 -40.74
C ARG A 48 24.88 6.33 -41.00
N ILE A 49 24.88 7.17 -42.06
CA ILE A 49 23.68 7.89 -42.49
C ILE A 49 22.82 7.00 -43.39
N ASP A 50 23.44 6.32 -44.36
CA ASP A 50 22.76 5.37 -45.23
C ASP A 50 22.81 3.97 -44.60
N PRO A 51 21.65 3.27 -44.43
CA PRO A 51 21.62 1.87 -43.99
C PRO A 51 22.43 0.92 -44.90
N LYS A 52 22.65 1.26 -46.17
CA LYS A 52 23.48 0.50 -47.12
C LYS A 52 24.97 0.73 -46.97
N ASP A 53 25.38 1.84 -46.32
CA ASP A 53 26.78 2.08 -46.02
C ASP A 53 27.22 1.25 -44.79
N PHE A 54 27.91 0.16 -45.04
CA PHE A 54 28.41 -0.72 -43.98
C PHE A 54 29.61 -0.18 -43.23
N ASN A 55 30.33 0.80 -43.78
CA ASN A 55 31.53 1.33 -43.17
C ASN A 55 31.22 2.53 -42.26
N GLY A 56 30.48 3.51 -42.75
CA GLY A 56 30.22 4.75 -42.05
C GLY A 56 31.42 5.70 -41.98
N VAL A 57 31.19 6.89 -41.47
CA VAL A 57 32.21 7.93 -41.25
C VAL A 57 32.72 7.80 -39.81
N TYR A 58 34.06 7.76 -39.65
CA TYR A 58 34.69 7.73 -38.34
C TYR A 58 34.35 8.97 -37.50
N ILE A 59 33.87 8.77 -36.27
CA ILE A 59 33.58 9.85 -35.32
C ILE A 59 34.86 10.16 -34.55
N LYS A 60 35.36 11.38 -34.69
CA LYS A 60 36.53 11.86 -33.96
C LYS A 60 36.19 12.07 -32.48
N GLU A 61 37.22 12.02 -31.62
CA GLU A 61 37.05 12.18 -30.17
C GLU A 61 36.36 13.50 -29.78
N LYS A 62 36.66 14.60 -30.49
CA LYS A 62 36.00 15.91 -30.29
C LYS A 62 34.50 15.90 -30.60
N ASP A 63 34.02 14.94 -31.41
CA ASP A 63 32.64 14.79 -31.85
C ASP A 63 31.94 13.63 -31.13
N ILE A 64 32.46 13.18 -30.00
CA ILE A 64 31.94 12.03 -29.23
C ILE A 64 30.49 12.18 -28.84
N HIS A 65 30.00 13.41 -28.67
CA HIS A 65 28.59 13.69 -28.38
C HIS A 65 27.64 13.17 -29.47
N LEU A 66 28.10 13.11 -30.75
CA LEU A 66 27.32 12.51 -31.84
C LEU A 66 27.16 10.98 -31.61
N ALA A 67 28.26 10.31 -31.22
CA ALA A 67 28.18 8.88 -30.90
C ALA A 67 27.25 8.59 -29.71
N GLN A 68 27.30 9.46 -28.70
CA GLN A 68 26.39 9.37 -27.54
C GLN A 68 24.93 9.56 -27.96
N GLY A 69 24.63 10.55 -28.77
CA GLY A 69 23.28 10.83 -29.29
C GLY A 69 22.72 9.65 -30.13
N LEU A 70 23.56 9.09 -31.00
CA LEU A 70 23.17 7.94 -31.83
C LEU A 70 22.96 6.65 -30.97
N ALA A 71 23.79 6.44 -29.94
CA ALA A 71 23.62 5.34 -29.00
C ALA A 71 22.34 5.49 -28.19
N GLN A 72 22.07 6.72 -27.70
CA GLN A 72 20.84 7.04 -26.99
C GLN A 72 19.61 6.81 -27.86
N LYS A 73 19.65 7.21 -29.13
CA LYS A 73 18.58 6.95 -30.10
C LYS A 73 18.26 5.46 -30.24
N ASP A 74 19.28 4.60 -30.42
CA ASP A 74 19.08 3.15 -30.52
C ASP A 74 18.47 2.59 -29.23
N TYR A 75 18.97 3.04 -28.07
CA TYR A 75 18.42 2.68 -26.79
C TYR A 75 16.94 3.09 -26.65
N ASP A 76 16.60 4.34 -26.95
CA ASP A 76 15.24 4.87 -26.84
C ASP A 76 14.28 4.12 -27.79
N GLN A 77 14.71 3.76 -29.00
CA GLN A 77 13.93 2.94 -29.93
C GLN A 77 13.66 1.53 -29.39
N ARG A 78 14.64 0.93 -28.71
CA ARG A 78 14.46 -0.39 -28.08
C ARG A 78 13.51 -0.31 -26.88
N ILE A 79 13.65 0.75 -26.09
CA ILE A 79 12.73 1.02 -24.95
C ILE A 79 11.30 1.18 -25.47
N LEU A 80 11.07 1.97 -26.53
CA LEU A 80 9.72 2.12 -27.09
C LEU A 80 9.10 0.79 -27.51
N ARG A 81 9.87 -0.07 -28.20
CA ARG A 81 9.38 -1.40 -28.58
C ARG A 81 9.03 -2.26 -27.35
N ALA A 82 9.83 -2.18 -26.29
CA ALA A 82 9.56 -2.88 -25.04
C ALA A 82 8.30 -2.37 -24.36
N ILE A 83 8.14 -1.04 -24.30
CA ILE A 83 6.95 -0.38 -23.74
C ILE A 83 5.68 -0.80 -24.51
N GLU A 84 5.72 -0.75 -25.83
CA GLU A 84 4.58 -1.11 -26.68
C GLU A 84 4.14 -2.56 -26.47
N LYS A 85 5.11 -3.48 -26.36
CA LYS A 85 4.83 -4.88 -26.06
C LYS A 85 4.24 -5.08 -24.68
N GLU A 86 4.74 -4.38 -23.67
CA GLU A 86 4.22 -4.47 -22.30
C GLU A 86 2.80 -3.87 -22.20
N LEU A 87 2.55 -2.73 -22.84
CA LEU A 87 1.22 -2.13 -22.93
C LEU A 87 0.21 -3.05 -23.64
N GLU A 88 0.63 -3.74 -24.71
CA GLU A 88 -0.21 -4.72 -25.39
C GLU A 88 -0.61 -5.88 -24.45
N CYS A 89 0.32 -6.37 -23.66
CA CYS A 89 0.05 -7.43 -22.67
C CYS A 89 -0.94 -6.96 -21.59
N ILE A 90 -0.75 -5.75 -21.07
CA ILE A 90 -1.65 -5.15 -20.06
C ILE A 90 -3.07 -4.97 -20.64
N ARG A 91 -3.19 -4.45 -21.85
CA ARG A 91 -4.49 -4.28 -22.53
C ARG A 91 -5.19 -5.60 -22.80
N LYS A 92 -4.45 -6.62 -23.24
CA LYS A 92 -4.98 -8.00 -23.41
C LYS A 92 -5.48 -8.57 -22.08
N TYR A 93 -4.75 -8.31 -20.97
CA TYR A 93 -5.21 -8.71 -19.66
C TYR A 93 -6.56 -8.07 -19.33
N PHE A 94 -6.71 -6.75 -19.49
CA PHE A 94 -7.97 -6.06 -19.20
C PHE A 94 -9.12 -6.51 -20.12
N THR A 95 -8.85 -6.77 -21.39
CA THR A 95 -9.85 -7.23 -22.36
C THR A 95 -10.34 -8.63 -22.04
N ASN A 96 -9.43 -9.51 -21.62
CA ASN A 96 -9.74 -10.93 -21.37
C ASN A 96 -10.12 -11.21 -19.90
N TYR A 97 -10.02 -10.22 -19.03
CA TYR A 97 -10.36 -10.42 -17.64
C TYR A 97 -11.87 -10.62 -17.50
N PRO A 98 -12.31 -11.71 -16.86
CA PRO A 98 -13.73 -12.01 -16.76
C PRO A 98 -14.49 -10.89 -16.04
N GLU A 99 -15.71 -10.60 -16.49
CA GLU A 99 -16.58 -9.60 -15.85
C GLU A 99 -16.83 -9.93 -14.38
N ARG A 100 -16.94 -11.23 -14.07
CA ARG A 100 -17.04 -11.74 -12.70
C ARG A 100 -15.78 -12.50 -12.33
N ASN A 101 -15.06 -12.00 -11.36
CA ASN A 101 -13.95 -12.72 -10.75
C ASN A 101 -14.47 -13.86 -9.84
N VAL A 102 -13.56 -14.69 -9.36
CA VAL A 102 -13.90 -15.87 -8.52
C VAL A 102 -14.66 -15.47 -7.27
N GLU A 103 -14.32 -14.32 -6.70
CA GLU A 103 -14.96 -13.76 -5.50
C GLU A 103 -16.42 -13.35 -5.75
N GLN A 104 -16.73 -12.87 -6.95
CA GLN A 104 -18.08 -12.40 -7.32
C GLN A 104 -19.03 -13.52 -7.78
N VAL A 105 -18.54 -14.75 -7.95
CA VAL A 105 -19.40 -15.88 -8.32
C VAL A 105 -20.50 -16.10 -7.29
N LEU A 106 -20.16 -15.99 -6.00
CA LEU A 106 -21.12 -16.15 -4.90
C LEU A 106 -22.22 -15.09 -4.96
N GLU A 107 -21.85 -13.81 -5.16
CA GLU A 107 -22.78 -12.67 -5.22
C GLU A 107 -23.78 -12.80 -6.38
N GLY A 108 -23.36 -13.45 -7.47
CA GLY A 108 -24.20 -13.70 -8.63
C GLY A 108 -25.23 -14.83 -8.45
N LEU A 109 -25.19 -15.57 -7.34
CA LEU A 109 -26.16 -16.62 -7.04
C LEU A 109 -27.38 -16.07 -6.32
N HIS A 110 -28.54 -16.70 -6.55
CA HIS A 110 -29.74 -16.40 -5.78
C HIS A 110 -29.50 -16.64 -4.28
N LYS A 111 -30.04 -15.78 -3.40
CA LYS A 111 -29.78 -15.82 -1.94
C LYS A 111 -30.04 -17.22 -1.32
N GLU A 112 -31.09 -17.90 -1.76
CA GLU A 112 -31.38 -19.25 -1.25
C GLU A 112 -30.31 -20.28 -1.66
N ARG A 113 -29.68 -20.11 -2.83
CA ARG A 113 -28.56 -20.96 -3.24
C ARG A 113 -27.30 -20.64 -2.45
N GLN A 114 -27.03 -19.37 -2.16
CA GLN A 114 -25.88 -18.95 -1.33
C GLN A 114 -25.92 -19.61 0.05
N ARG A 115 -27.11 -19.83 0.62
CA ARG A 115 -27.31 -20.51 1.92
C ARG A 115 -26.99 -22.00 1.91
N LEU A 116 -27.05 -22.63 0.75
CA LEU A 116 -26.90 -24.09 0.60
C LEU A 116 -25.49 -24.49 0.23
N ILE A 117 -24.62 -23.56 -0.13
CA ILE A 117 -23.27 -23.85 -0.59
C ILE A 117 -22.23 -23.47 0.46
N ARG A 118 -21.11 -24.16 0.40
CA ARG A 118 -19.91 -23.77 1.14
C ARG A 118 -19.06 -22.89 0.23
N PRO A 119 -18.97 -21.56 0.47
CA PRO A 119 -18.17 -20.67 -0.36
C PRO A 119 -16.69 -21.00 -0.24
N ILE A 120 -15.92 -20.71 -1.29
CA ILE A 120 -14.45 -20.89 -1.31
C ILE A 120 -13.78 -19.99 -0.25
N ARG A 121 -14.38 -18.82 -0.01
CA ARG A 121 -14.00 -17.89 1.07
C ARG A 121 -15.27 -17.46 1.79
N GLU A 122 -15.17 -17.26 3.08
CA GLU A 122 -16.25 -16.64 3.87
C GLU A 122 -16.58 -15.27 3.25
N THR A 123 -17.87 -14.93 3.23
CA THR A 123 -18.29 -13.57 2.89
C THR A 123 -17.71 -12.59 3.91
N ASP A 124 -17.66 -11.32 3.56
CA ASP A 124 -17.12 -10.32 4.50
C ASP A 124 -17.97 -10.25 5.76
N GLU A 125 -19.31 -10.41 5.66
CA GLU A 125 -20.21 -10.46 6.81
C GLU A 125 -19.91 -11.66 7.70
N GLN A 126 -19.74 -12.84 7.13
CA GLN A 126 -19.39 -14.06 7.89
C GLN A 126 -18.03 -13.91 8.57
N TYR A 127 -17.06 -13.38 7.84
CA TYR A 127 -15.72 -13.15 8.37
C TYR A 127 -15.74 -12.14 9.53
N ILE A 128 -16.43 -10.99 9.37
CA ILE A 128 -16.58 -9.98 10.42
C ILE A 128 -17.26 -10.59 11.65
N GLN A 129 -18.33 -11.35 11.43
CA GLN A 129 -19.07 -11.98 12.53
C GLN A 129 -18.20 -12.98 13.28
N ASN A 130 -17.50 -13.87 12.57
CA ASN A 130 -16.60 -14.85 13.20
C ASN A 130 -15.43 -14.13 13.90
N TRP A 131 -14.89 -13.08 13.27
CA TRP A 131 -13.82 -12.29 13.86
C TRP A 131 -14.28 -11.56 15.13
N ARG A 132 -15.49 -10.99 15.18
CA ARG A 132 -16.05 -10.30 16.35
C ARG A 132 -16.44 -11.25 17.48
N ASN A 133 -16.87 -12.47 17.17
CA ASN A 133 -17.38 -13.43 18.15
C ASN A 133 -16.27 -14.18 18.92
N VAL A 134 -15.01 -13.85 18.71
CA VAL A 134 -13.92 -14.43 19.51
C VAL A 134 -14.03 -13.93 20.95
N GLU A 135 -14.27 -14.84 21.87
CA GLU A 135 -14.28 -14.54 23.31
C GLU A 135 -12.86 -14.26 23.78
N TYR A 136 -12.69 -13.20 24.55
CA TYR A 136 -11.42 -12.85 25.17
C TYR A 136 -11.65 -12.11 26.48
N GLU A 137 -10.66 -12.17 27.34
CA GLU A 137 -10.62 -11.42 28.58
C GLU A 137 -9.78 -10.15 28.38
N GLY A 138 -10.44 -8.99 28.39
CA GLY A 138 -9.80 -7.69 28.34
C GLY A 138 -9.06 -7.37 29.64
N LYS A 139 -8.43 -6.22 29.68
CA LYS A 139 -7.75 -5.73 30.88
C LYS A 139 -8.80 -5.29 31.93
N GLY A 140 -8.74 -5.80 33.17
CA GLY A 140 -9.65 -5.45 34.24
C GLY A 140 -9.70 -3.94 34.54
N PHE A 141 -10.86 -3.42 34.97
CA PHE A 141 -11.02 -2.01 35.40
C PHE A 141 -10.78 -1.89 36.91
N ALA A 142 -10.21 -0.76 37.33
CA ALA A 142 -10.18 -0.40 38.75
C ALA A 142 -11.60 -0.04 39.23
N GLU A 143 -11.89 -0.20 40.52
CA GLU A 143 -13.23 0.06 41.10
C GLU A 143 -13.69 1.51 40.91
N ASP A 144 -12.77 2.45 40.92
CA ASP A 144 -12.99 3.89 40.79
C ASP A 144 -12.76 4.46 39.37
N ALA A 145 -12.57 3.57 38.38
CA ALA A 145 -12.33 4.00 37.01
C ALA A 145 -13.58 4.66 36.40
N PRO A 146 -13.43 5.78 35.65
CA PRO A 146 -14.54 6.43 34.96
C PRO A 146 -15.31 5.46 34.06
N GLU A 147 -16.60 5.71 33.90
CA GLU A 147 -17.49 4.88 33.09
C GLU A 147 -17.88 5.61 31.81
N PHE A 148 -17.27 5.22 30.71
CA PHE A 148 -17.63 5.67 29.36
C PHE A 148 -18.18 4.46 28.59
N TYR A 149 -19.46 4.44 28.28
CA TYR A 149 -20.07 3.34 27.53
C TYR A 149 -20.29 3.74 26.09
N THR A 150 -19.86 2.87 25.18
CA THR A 150 -20.14 3.02 23.73
C THR A 150 -21.59 2.70 23.43
N SER A 151 -22.04 3.04 22.22
CA SER A 151 -23.37 2.67 21.70
C SER A 151 -23.61 1.15 21.70
N ARG A 152 -22.55 0.33 21.76
CA ARG A 152 -22.61 -1.14 21.91
C ARG A 152 -22.58 -1.63 23.35
N GLY A 153 -22.49 -0.73 24.32
CA GLY A 153 -22.39 -1.09 25.74
C GLY A 153 -20.98 -1.50 26.19
N GLU A 154 -19.93 -1.30 25.37
CA GLU A 154 -18.55 -1.53 25.78
C GLU A 154 -18.07 -0.38 26.67
N ARG A 155 -17.41 -0.70 27.79
CA ARG A 155 -16.82 0.29 28.70
C ARG A 155 -15.42 0.67 28.24
N GLY A 156 -15.19 1.95 27.95
CA GLY A 156 -13.87 2.55 27.65
C GLY A 156 -13.23 3.16 28.89
N ARG A 157 -11.89 3.34 28.87
CA ARG A 157 -11.14 3.93 30.01
C ARG A 157 -11.06 5.45 29.94
N SER A 158 -11.21 6.01 28.75
CA SER A 158 -11.12 7.46 28.53
C SER A 158 -12.18 7.97 27.57
N LYS A 159 -12.45 9.27 27.64
CA LYS A 159 -13.35 9.95 26.70
C LYS A 159 -12.83 9.87 25.27
N SER A 160 -11.51 9.91 25.08
CA SER A 160 -10.89 9.85 23.75
C SER A 160 -11.02 8.46 23.12
N GLU A 161 -10.84 7.40 23.89
CA GLU A 161 -11.12 6.03 23.44
C GLU A 161 -12.59 5.85 23.08
N TRP A 162 -13.51 6.37 23.91
CA TRP A 162 -14.93 6.37 23.58
C TRP A 162 -15.23 7.05 22.24
N ILE A 163 -14.64 8.23 21.99
CA ILE A 163 -14.80 8.95 20.71
C ILE A 163 -14.27 8.11 19.54
N ILE A 164 -13.12 7.45 19.69
CA ILE A 164 -12.54 6.60 18.64
C ILE A 164 -13.48 5.41 18.37
N ALA A 165 -13.97 4.74 19.40
CA ALA A 165 -14.90 3.62 19.28
C ALA A 165 -16.19 4.02 18.52
N GLU A 166 -16.80 5.15 18.89
CA GLU A 166 -18.01 5.67 18.23
C GLU A 166 -17.74 6.01 16.74
N LEU A 167 -16.55 6.53 16.41
CA LEU A 167 -16.18 6.79 15.02
C LEU A 167 -15.97 5.49 14.23
N LEU A 168 -15.36 4.47 14.83
CA LEU A 168 -15.20 3.14 14.23
C LEU A 168 -16.56 2.51 13.94
N GLU A 169 -17.50 2.54 14.89
CA GLU A 169 -18.87 2.04 14.70
C GLU A 169 -19.61 2.79 13.61
N LYS A 170 -19.60 4.12 13.66
CA LYS A 170 -20.26 4.99 12.67
C LYS A 170 -19.77 4.71 11.24
N GLU A 171 -18.49 4.43 11.10
CA GLU A 171 -17.86 4.14 9.79
C GLU A 171 -17.94 2.66 9.40
N GLY A 172 -18.55 1.81 10.24
CA GLY A 172 -18.75 0.38 9.99
C GLY A 172 -17.45 -0.44 10.05
N ILE A 173 -16.43 0.07 10.74
CA ILE A 173 -15.15 -0.61 10.88
C ILE A 173 -15.19 -1.57 12.06
N PRO A 174 -14.97 -2.88 11.83
CA PRO A 174 -14.94 -3.85 12.92
C PRO A 174 -13.74 -3.59 13.82
N TYR A 175 -13.98 -3.62 15.13
CA TYR A 175 -12.91 -3.51 16.12
C TYR A 175 -13.18 -4.43 17.32
N ARG A 176 -12.12 -4.69 18.10
CA ARG A 176 -12.15 -5.28 19.45
C ARG A 176 -11.44 -4.32 20.38
N TYR A 177 -12.04 -4.02 21.50
CA TYR A 177 -11.47 -3.13 22.52
C TYR A 177 -10.60 -3.95 23.49
N GLU A 178 -9.37 -3.50 23.75
CA GLU A 178 -8.40 -4.17 24.63
C GLU A 178 -8.23 -5.68 24.37
N TYR A 179 -8.22 -6.08 23.10
CA TYR A 179 -7.95 -7.46 22.73
C TYR A 179 -6.50 -7.82 23.04
N PRO A 180 -6.26 -8.92 23.83
CA PRO A 180 -4.91 -9.27 24.26
C PRO A 180 -4.02 -9.73 23.11
N VAL A 181 -2.81 -9.17 23.06
CA VAL A 181 -1.76 -9.54 22.10
C VAL A 181 -0.54 -10.02 22.87
N TYR A 182 0.09 -11.08 22.40
CA TYR A 182 1.29 -11.62 23.05
C TYR A 182 2.55 -11.15 22.32
N LEU A 183 3.36 -10.31 22.97
CA LEU A 183 4.60 -9.81 22.41
C LEU A 183 5.79 -10.58 23.00
N ARG A 184 6.66 -11.07 22.12
CA ARG A 184 7.83 -11.86 22.51
C ARG A 184 8.77 -11.01 23.39
N GLY A 185 9.15 -11.55 24.54
CA GLY A 185 10.00 -10.86 25.53
C GLY A 185 9.28 -9.91 26.48
N PHE A 186 7.97 -9.61 26.23
CA PHE A 186 7.17 -8.69 27.06
C PHE A 186 5.91 -9.31 27.66
N GLY A 187 5.44 -10.43 27.06
CA GLY A 187 4.21 -11.06 27.50
C GLY A 187 2.95 -10.45 26.91
N LYS A 188 1.87 -10.45 27.69
CA LYS A 188 0.54 -10.03 27.27
C LYS A 188 0.41 -8.50 27.31
N VAL A 189 0.10 -7.87 26.20
CA VAL A 189 -0.20 -6.43 26.07
C VAL A 189 -1.64 -6.25 25.56
N TYR A 190 -2.21 -5.08 25.81
CA TYR A 190 -3.56 -4.75 25.41
C TYR A 190 -3.51 -3.45 24.60
N PRO A 191 -3.55 -3.51 23.25
CA PRO A 191 -3.81 -2.35 22.44
C PRO A 191 -5.17 -1.75 22.79
N ASP A 192 -5.32 -0.43 22.72
CA ASP A 192 -6.64 0.17 22.98
C ASP A 192 -7.68 -0.39 22.01
N PHE A 193 -7.30 -0.57 20.73
CA PHE A 193 -8.15 -1.26 19.77
C PHE A 193 -7.33 -2.21 18.88
N THR A 194 -7.91 -3.34 18.53
CA THR A 194 -7.55 -4.13 17.37
C THR A 194 -8.62 -3.89 16.31
N VAL A 195 -8.25 -3.32 15.17
CA VAL A 195 -9.18 -2.95 14.09
C VAL A 195 -8.97 -3.83 12.87
N LEU A 196 -10.06 -4.15 12.18
CA LEU A 196 -10.02 -4.99 10.99
C LEU A 196 -10.18 -4.17 9.71
N ASN A 197 -9.18 -4.22 8.83
CA ASN A 197 -9.39 -3.85 7.44
C ASN A 197 -10.09 -5.00 6.72
N VAL A 198 -11.38 -4.86 6.47
CA VAL A 198 -12.22 -5.93 5.89
C VAL A 198 -11.77 -6.30 4.48
N ARG A 199 -11.39 -5.31 3.67
CA ARG A 199 -10.96 -5.51 2.28
C ARG A 199 -9.72 -6.39 2.16
N THR A 200 -8.75 -6.20 3.05
CA THR A 200 -7.48 -6.95 3.05
C THR A 200 -7.47 -8.10 4.05
N ARG A 201 -8.47 -8.17 4.94
CA ARG A 201 -8.56 -9.09 6.10
C ARG A 201 -7.35 -9.01 7.01
N ARG A 202 -6.72 -7.81 7.09
CA ARG A 202 -5.61 -7.55 8.00
C ARG A 202 -6.10 -6.90 9.28
N GLU A 203 -5.55 -7.34 10.40
CA GLU A 203 -5.70 -6.68 11.69
C GLU A 203 -4.63 -5.58 11.81
N LEU A 204 -5.03 -4.43 12.36
CA LEU A 204 -4.11 -3.38 12.77
C LEU A 204 -4.37 -3.08 14.25
N TYR A 205 -3.32 -2.77 14.98
CA TYR A 205 -3.42 -2.30 16.34
C TYR A 205 -3.54 -0.78 16.38
N TRP A 206 -4.29 -0.26 17.34
CA TRP A 206 -4.43 1.18 17.52
C TRP A 206 -4.20 1.54 18.97
N GLU A 207 -3.31 2.47 19.19
CA GLU A 207 -2.97 3.04 20.49
C GLU A 207 -3.31 4.53 20.51
N HIS A 208 -3.95 4.97 21.58
CA HIS A 208 -4.22 6.38 21.83
C HIS A 208 -3.39 6.89 23.00
N MET A 209 -2.43 7.77 22.72
CA MET A 209 -1.54 8.34 23.72
C MET A 209 -2.13 9.63 24.29
N GLY A 210 -2.90 9.52 25.37
CA GLY A 210 -3.79 10.57 25.88
C GLY A 210 -3.16 11.66 26.74
N MET A 211 -1.91 11.51 27.21
CA MET A 211 -1.27 12.46 28.14
C MET A 211 0.18 12.72 27.76
N MET A 212 0.43 13.09 26.50
CA MET A 212 1.80 13.27 26.00
C MET A 212 2.51 14.52 26.54
N ASP A 213 1.83 15.39 27.24
CA ASP A 213 2.39 16.51 28.00
C ASP A 213 2.85 16.11 29.41
N ASN A 214 2.58 14.89 29.87
CA ASN A 214 3.15 14.32 31.08
C ASN A 214 4.44 13.55 30.77
N PRO A 215 5.63 14.00 31.25
CA PRO A 215 6.91 13.37 30.91
C PRO A 215 6.99 11.88 31.24
N ALA A 216 6.50 11.47 32.42
CA ALA A 216 6.54 10.09 32.86
C ALA A 216 5.58 9.20 32.02
N TYR A 217 4.46 9.74 31.55
CA TYR A 217 3.56 9.05 30.62
C TYR A 217 4.19 8.95 29.24
N ALA A 218 4.78 10.02 28.73
CA ALA A 218 5.43 10.04 27.42
C ALA A 218 6.58 9.03 27.32
N GLU A 219 7.39 8.89 28.37
CA GLU A 219 8.47 7.90 28.46
C GLU A 219 7.91 6.46 28.37
N LYS A 220 6.83 6.18 29.10
CA LYS A 220 6.15 4.87 29.02
C LYS A 220 5.53 4.62 27.64
N ALA A 221 4.94 5.65 27.02
CA ALA A 221 4.38 5.57 25.67
C ALA A 221 5.46 5.22 24.64
N VAL A 222 6.62 5.89 24.67
CA VAL A 222 7.77 5.59 23.82
C VAL A 222 8.24 4.14 24.04
N SER A 223 8.38 3.70 25.29
CA SER A 223 8.77 2.32 25.64
C SER A 223 7.77 1.30 25.10
N LYS A 224 6.45 1.60 25.17
CA LYS A 224 5.40 0.73 24.62
C LYS A 224 5.51 0.62 23.10
N ILE A 225 5.72 1.74 22.39
CA ILE A 225 5.91 1.75 20.94
C ILE A 225 7.13 0.91 20.56
N HIS A 226 8.25 1.12 21.23
CA HIS A 226 9.47 0.35 21.00
C HIS A 226 9.28 -1.15 21.21
N THR A 227 8.45 -1.54 22.16
CA THR A 227 8.05 -2.93 22.38
C THR A 227 7.34 -3.53 21.15
N TYR A 228 6.43 -2.78 20.53
CA TYR A 228 5.79 -3.18 19.28
C TYR A 228 6.81 -3.33 18.15
N GLU A 229 7.68 -2.35 17.96
CA GLU A 229 8.71 -2.36 16.90
C GLU A 229 9.66 -3.54 17.03
N GLN A 230 10.09 -3.89 18.24
CA GLN A 230 10.91 -5.08 18.51
C GLN A 230 10.20 -6.40 18.14
N ASN A 231 8.88 -6.38 18.05
CA ASN A 231 8.07 -7.51 17.62
C ASN A 231 7.63 -7.42 16.15
N GLY A 232 8.22 -6.51 15.36
CA GLY A 232 7.92 -6.35 13.94
C GLY A 232 6.58 -5.67 13.64
N ILE A 233 6.00 -4.97 14.63
CA ILE A 233 4.74 -4.22 14.51
C ILE A 233 5.10 -2.75 14.42
N PHE A 234 5.08 -2.18 13.21
CA PHE A 234 5.57 -0.83 12.94
C PHE A 234 4.44 0.19 12.80
N GLN A 235 4.74 1.41 13.28
CA GLN A 235 3.82 2.53 13.12
C GLN A 235 3.58 2.86 11.64
N GLY A 236 2.31 2.99 11.26
CA GLY A 236 1.90 3.27 9.88
C GLY A 236 1.71 2.03 9.01
N GLU A 237 2.12 0.85 9.48
CA GLU A 237 1.90 -0.45 8.82
C GLU A 237 0.85 -1.28 9.58
N ASP A 238 1.22 -1.78 10.75
CA ASP A 238 0.36 -2.62 11.61
C ASP A 238 -0.08 -1.93 12.90
N LEU A 239 0.53 -0.76 13.23
CA LEU A 239 0.24 0.03 14.41
C LEU A 239 -0.20 1.45 14.02
N LEU A 240 -1.41 1.81 14.38
CA LEU A 240 -1.94 3.15 14.28
C LEU A 240 -1.77 3.83 15.64
N ILE A 241 -1.23 5.06 15.65
CA ILE A 241 -1.05 5.82 16.89
C ILE A 241 -1.71 7.18 16.74
N THR A 242 -2.46 7.57 17.78
CA THR A 242 -3.00 8.92 17.93
C THR A 242 -2.53 9.51 19.23
N TYR A 243 -2.37 10.83 19.24
CA TYR A 243 -1.81 11.56 20.39
C TYR A 243 -2.74 12.67 20.81
N GLU A 244 -2.76 12.96 22.11
CA GLU A 244 -3.31 14.22 22.62
C GLU A 244 -2.51 14.74 23.81
N THR A 245 -2.70 16.01 24.07
CA THR A 245 -2.17 16.73 25.22
C THR A 245 -3.26 17.63 25.76
N SER A 246 -3.08 18.21 26.95
CA SER A 246 -4.02 19.18 27.52
C SER A 246 -4.27 20.39 26.60
N LYS A 247 -3.30 20.76 25.74
CA LYS A 247 -3.40 21.88 24.78
C LYS A 247 -3.83 21.46 23.37
N SER A 248 -3.70 20.20 23.04
CA SER A 248 -4.01 19.65 21.72
C SER A 248 -4.87 18.39 21.88
N PRO A 249 -6.19 18.54 22.04
CA PRO A 249 -7.10 17.43 22.25
C PRO A 249 -7.27 16.59 20.97
N LEU A 250 -7.83 15.40 21.11
CA LEU A 250 -8.13 14.48 20.02
C LEU A 250 -8.89 15.16 18.89
N ASN A 251 -8.37 15.05 17.66
CA ASN A 251 -8.97 15.64 16.48
C ASN A 251 -9.71 14.61 15.64
N GLN A 252 -11.03 14.60 15.71
CA GLN A 252 -11.88 13.66 14.96
C GLN A 252 -11.65 13.70 13.44
N LYS A 253 -11.31 14.87 12.86
CA LYS A 253 -11.01 14.97 11.41
C LYS A 253 -9.75 14.19 11.04
N VAL A 254 -8.77 14.14 11.94
CA VAL A 254 -7.54 13.34 11.76
C VAL A 254 -7.89 11.86 11.82
N ILE A 255 -8.66 11.45 12.84
CA ILE A 255 -9.16 10.07 12.95
C ILE A 255 -9.85 9.64 11.65
N MET A 256 -10.82 10.42 11.16
CA MET A 256 -11.55 10.12 9.93
C MET A 256 -10.65 9.97 8.69
N ARG A 257 -9.55 10.73 8.61
CA ARG A 257 -8.55 10.56 7.53
C ARG A 257 -7.78 9.27 7.70
N MET A 258 -7.41 8.89 8.93
CA MET A 258 -6.74 7.62 9.22
C MET A 258 -7.63 6.43 8.85
N LEU A 259 -8.92 6.45 9.23
CA LEU A 259 -9.87 5.39 8.87
C LEU A 259 -9.94 5.18 7.36
N ARG A 260 -10.02 6.26 6.58
CA ARG A 260 -10.06 6.18 5.11
C ARG A 260 -8.76 5.67 4.50
N ARG A 261 -7.62 6.01 5.10
CA ARG A 261 -6.31 5.64 4.57
C ARG A 261 -5.95 4.18 4.85
N TYR A 262 -6.23 3.71 6.06
CA TYR A 262 -5.73 2.42 6.55
C TYR A 262 -6.78 1.33 6.59
N LEU A 263 -8.08 1.67 6.67
CA LEU A 263 -9.14 0.71 6.96
C LEU A 263 -10.24 0.65 5.87
N LYS A 264 -10.22 1.54 4.90
CA LYS A 264 -11.08 1.56 3.71
C LYS A 264 -10.24 1.53 2.45
#